data_0dd5b388ea6c61f95731d56f0c93dacd
#
_entry.id   0dd5b388ea6c61f95731d56f0c93dacd
#
_cell.length_a   1.000
_cell.length_b   1.000
_cell.length_c   1.000
_cell.angle_alpha   90.00
_cell.angle_beta   90.00
_cell.angle_gamma   90.00
#
_symmetry.space_group_name_H-M   'P 1'
#
loop_
_entity.id
_entity.type
_entity.pdbx_description
1 polymer ?
#
loop_
_entity_poly.entity_id
_entity_poly.type
_entity_poly.pdbx_seq_one_letter_code
_entity_poly.pdbx_strand_id
1 'polypeptide(L)'
;MIACLSIPGFELRASLRARPRLALEPAALAPLEGAEPLLGPVTAAAEAAGVKPGMRLGEALAMCPSLTLVEPDPAAAEQEWEAIVRRLEDSGFSVEPVGLGCAYFETRGVERLYGGLQRALERAQEAVGSSWDPRVGAAERRFAALAASTVARPGQILVVSDEQSPSFLAPHPLTLLPLEAGRRRELQDLGVRTVGGLAALPDASVAERLGADGRRAHGLARGGSKRRVRGRRPPAEIVETLAFPEAVGNELTLRRAFAALLEQMLARPERGGRFIRKVALSARLVGGGSWRRTATLRDPTAEHDRLKAALAPKLAELTAPVLELRLELVDLTESRGNQLELVRAEGAVVRSHLREGLRQVRASTGSGSVCTIVEVSPWSRIPESRALLVPRDE
;
A
#
# COMPACT_ATOMS: atom_id res chain seq x y z
N MET A 1 -20.69 6.70 -6.88
CA MET A 1 -20.48 5.27 -7.20
C MET A 1 -19.17 4.80 -6.62
N ILE A 2 -18.96 3.50 -6.51
CA ILE A 2 -17.68 2.87 -6.16
C ILE A 2 -17.02 2.43 -7.47
N ALA A 3 -15.77 2.77 -7.64
CA ALA A 3 -14.96 2.29 -8.75
C ALA A 3 -13.90 1.29 -8.27
N CYS A 4 -13.56 0.34 -9.12
CA CYS A 4 -12.46 -0.59 -8.94
C CYS A 4 -11.49 -0.43 -10.10
N LEU A 5 -10.24 -0.14 -9.78
CA LEU A 5 -9.11 -0.19 -10.70
C LEU A 5 -8.51 -1.60 -10.64
N SER A 6 -8.24 -2.19 -11.79
CA SER A 6 -7.55 -3.48 -11.92
C SER A 6 -6.47 -3.41 -12.99
N ILE A 7 -5.28 -3.87 -12.65
CA ILE A 7 -4.13 -4.04 -13.55
C ILE A 7 -3.72 -5.52 -13.47
N PRO A 8 -4.25 -6.36 -14.35
CA PRO A 8 -3.95 -7.79 -14.34
C PRO A 8 -2.47 -8.06 -14.55
N GLY A 9 -1.92 -9.02 -13.78
CA GLY A 9 -0.52 -9.39 -13.89
C GLY A 9 0.45 -8.27 -13.48
N PHE A 10 0.03 -7.40 -12.55
CA PHE A 10 0.79 -6.21 -12.13
C PHE A 10 2.24 -6.52 -11.77
N GLU A 11 2.49 -7.58 -10.98
CA GLU A 11 3.84 -7.97 -10.57
C GLU A 11 4.76 -8.28 -11.75
N LEU A 12 4.25 -9.05 -12.71
CA LEU A 12 5.00 -9.33 -13.94
C LEU A 12 5.26 -8.04 -14.74
N ARG A 13 4.25 -7.18 -14.89
CA ARG A 13 4.38 -5.90 -15.59
C ARG A 13 5.41 -4.99 -14.92
N ALA A 14 5.42 -4.93 -13.58
CA ALA A 14 6.43 -4.17 -12.83
C ALA A 14 7.84 -4.71 -13.08
N SER A 15 8.03 -6.02 -13.02
CA SER A 15 9.32 -6.67 -13.26
C SER A 15 9.81 -6.51 -14.73
N LEU A 16 8.88 -6.37 -15.68
CA LEU A 16 9.19 -6.19 -17.12
C LEU A 16 9.49 -4.73 -17.49
N ARG A 17 9.24 -3.74 -16.63
CA ARG A 17 9.49 -2.33 -16.97
C ARG A 17 10.94 -2.04 -17.39
N ALA A 18 11.89 -2.69 -16.75
CA ALA A 18 13.31 -2.59 -17.14
C ALA A 18 13.64 -3.36 -18.44
N ARG A 19 12.74 -4.23 -18.92
CA ARG A 19 12.93 -5.12 -20.06
C ARG A 19 11.72 -5.12 -20.99
N PRO A 20 11.37 -4.00 -21.63
CA PRO A 20 10.11 -3.85 -22.38
C PRO A 20 9.97 -4.83 -23.56
N ARG A 21 11.06 -5.33 -24.12
CA ARG A 21 11.02 -6.33 -25.19
C ARG A 21 10.42 -7.66 -24.73
N LEU A 22 10.74 -8.10 -23.52
CA LEU A 22 10.17 -9.33 -22.95
C LEU A 22 8.67 -9.28 -22.74
N ALA A 23 8.06 -8.09 -22.67
CA ALA A 23 6.60 -7.96 -22.58
C ALA A 23 5.89 -8.44 -23.87
N LEU A 24 6.59 -8.47 -24.99
CA LEU A 24 6.08 -8.92 -26.31
C LEU A 24 6.40 -10.39 -26.58
N GLU A 25 7.24 -11.01 -25.78
CA GLU A 25 7.69 -12.40 -25.89
C GLU A 25 6.95 -13.30 -24.90
N PRO A 26 6.93 -14.64 -25.10
CA PRO A 26 6.40 -15.56 -24.11
C PRO A 26 7.21 -15.47 -22.80
N ALA A 27 6.62 -14.88 -21.78
CA ALA A 27 7.25 -14.75 -20.47
C ALA A 27 6.25 -15.00 -19.34
N ALA A 28 6.73 -15.50 -18.22
CA ALA A 28 5.97 -15.77 -17.01
C ALA A 28 6.75 -15.35 -15.76
N LEU A 29 6.06 -14.91 -14.72
CA LEU A 29 6.66 -14.69 -13.42
C LEU A 29 7.03 -16.04 -12.81
N ALA A 30 8.31 -16.19 -12.44
CA ALA A 30 8.81 -17.41 -11.83
C ALA A 30 8.17 -17.65 -10.44
N PRO A 31 8.04 -18.92 -10.00
CA PRO A 31 7.69 -19.22 -8.63
C PRO A 31 8.70 -18.60 -7.65
N LEU A 32 8.24 -18.20 -6.46
CA LEU A 32 9.15 -17.79 -5.38
C LEU A 32 9.95 -19.00 -4.88
N GLU A 33 11.18 -18.74 -4.44
CA GLU A 33 12.03 -19.79 -3.83
C GLU A 33 11.31 -20.47 -2.65
N GLY A 34 11.27 -21.80 -2.66
CA GLY A 34 10.61 -22.60 -1.62
C GLY A 34 9.09 -22.70 -1.72
N ALA A 35 8.45 -22.04 -2.70
CA ALA A 35 7.02 -22.19 -2.97
C ALA A 35 6.75 -23.39 -3.92
N GLU A 36 5.46 -23.76 -4.07
CA GLU A 36 5.06 -24.71 -5.10
C GLU A 36 5.52 -24.19 -6.50
N PRO A 37 5.98 -25.08 -7.38
CA PRO A 37 6.48 -24.72 -8.71
C PRO A 37 5.35 -24.34 -9.69
N LEU A 38 4.51 -23.38 -9.27
CA LEU A 38 3.40 -22.83 -10.05
C LEU A 38 3.79 -21.47 -10.62
N LEU A 39 3.50 -21.26 -11.90
CA LEU A 39 3.75 -19.98 -12.56
C LEU A 39 2.86 -18.87 -11.99
N GLY A 40 3.43 -17.72 -11.80
CA GLY A 40 2.70 -16.48 -11.58
C GLY A 40 1.99 -15.98 -12.85
N PRO A 41 1.70 -14.68 -12.94
CA PRO A 41 1.18 -14.04 -14.14
C PRO A 41 2.04 -14.30 -15.37
N VAL A 42 1.40 -14.35 -16.55
CA VAL A 42 2.07 -14.61 -17.83
C VAL A 42 1.78 -13.47 -18.82
N THR A 43 2.63 -13.30 -19.83
CA THR A 43 2.40 -12.34 -20.94
C THR A 43 1.31 -12.86 -21.89
N ALA A 44 0.70 -11.96 -22.65
CA ALA A 44 -0.26 -12.31 -23.69
C ALA A 44 0.33 -13.28 -24.74
N ALA A 45 1.63 -13.15 -25.05
CA ALA A 45 2.32 -14.07 -25.95
C ALA A 45 2.43 -15.49 -25.36
N ALA A 46 2.65 -15.62 -24.05
CA ALA A 46 2.65 -16.91 -23.37
C ALA A 46 1.23 -17.51 -23.28
N GLU A 47 0.22 -16.66 -23.02
CA GLU A 47 -1.21 -17.10 -23.06
C GLU A 47 -1.60 -17.63 -24.46
N ALA A 48 -1.18 -16.94 -25.52
CA ALA A 48 -1.39 -17.37 -26.90
C ALA A 48 -0.72 -18.72 -27.22
N ALA A 49 0.42 -19.03 -26.57
CA ALA A 49 1.07 -20.33 -26.63
C ALA A 49 0.45 -21.39 -25.71
N GLY A 50 -0.65 -21.06 -25.01
CA GLY A 50 -1.40 -21.99 -24.15
C GLY A 50 -0.95 -22.01 -22.68
N VAL A 51 0.08 -21.25 -22.31
CA VAL A 51 0.55 -21.16 -20.92
C VAL A 51 -0.42 -20.31 -20.09
N LYS A 52 -0.77 -20.75 -18.89
CA LYS A 52 -1.72 -20.06 -18.00
C LYS A 52 -1.11 -19.80 -16.62
N PRO A 53 -1.50 -18.72 -15.95
CA PRO A 53 -1.17 -18.53 -14.54
C PRO A 53 -1.60 -19.71 -13.68
N GLY A 54 -0.77 -20.12 -12.72
CA GLY A 54 -1.02 -21.28 -11.87
C GLY A 54 -0.72 -22.64 -12.49
N MET A 55 -0.22 -22.69 -13.72
CA MET A 55 0.26 -23.92 -14.38
C MET A 55 1.58 -24.37 -13.73
N ARG A 56 1.82 -25.69 -13.68
CA ARG A 56 3.12 -26.20 -13.20
C ARG A 56 4.23 -25.84 -14.18
N LEU A 57 5.37 -25.44 -13.65
CA LEU A 57 6.51 -24.99 -14.45
C LEU A 57 6.90 -26.01 -15.54
N GLY A 58 6.99 -27.30 -15.21
CA GLY A 58 7.35 -28.33 -16.18
C GLY A 58 6.32 -28.50 -17.32
N GLU A 59 5.04 -28.36 -17.02
CA GLU A 59 3.96 -28.39 -18.00
C GLU A 59 4.03 -27.18 -18.95
N ALA A 60 4.26 -26.00 -18.39
CA ALA A 60 4.36 -24.78 -19.15
C ALA A 60 5.57 -24.76 -20.11
N LEU A 61 6.72 -25.27 -19.66
CA LEU A 61 7.91 -25.40 -20.51
C LEU A 61 7.73 -26.45 -21.60
N ALA A 62 6.96 -27.50 -21.34
CA ALA A 62 6.61 -28.48 -22.36
C ALA A 62 5.68 -27.90 -23.44
N MET A 63 4.77 -26.99 -23.05
CA MET A 63 3.88 -26.28 -24.00
C MET A 63 4.59 -25.18 -24.78
N CYS A 64 5.45 -24.43 -24.11
CA CYS A 64 6.18 -23.29 -24.68
C CYS A 64 7.67 -23.39 -24.30
N PRO A 65 8.50 -24.09 -25.08
CA PRO A 65 9.94 -24.23 -24.80
C PRO A 65 10.70 -22.90 -24.81
N SER A 66 10.17 -21.88 -25.48
CA SER A 66 10.74 -20.52 -25.52
C SER A 66 10.28 -19.64 -24.35
N LEU A 67 9.55 -20.17 -23.38
CA LEU A 67 9.07 -19.41 -22.24
C LEU A 67 10.22 -18.85 -21.40
N THR A 68 10.27 -17.55 -21.28
CA THR A 68 11.24 -16.86 -20.42
C THR A 68 10.69 -16.70 -19.01
N LEU A 69 11.42 -17.18 -18.02
CA LEU A 69 11.06 -16.98 -16.62
C LEU A 69 11.62 -15.65 -16.12
N VAL A 70 10.73 -14.82 -15.58
CA VAL A 70 11.06 -13.52 -15.00
C VAL A 70 11.10 -13.66 -13.49
N GLU A 71 12.23 -13.34 -12.90
CA GLU A 71 12.38 -13.37 -11.46
C GLU A 71 11.47 -12.30 -10.79
N PRO A 72 10.71 -12.66 -9.74
CA PRO A 72 9.89 -11.71 -9.02
C PRO A 72 10.72 -10.64 -8.32
N ASP A 73 10.32 -9.39 -8.43
CA ASP A 73 10.83 -8.27 -7.64
C ASP A 73 9.70 -7.62 -6.83
N PRO A 74 9.35 -8.19 -5.66
CA PRO A 74 8.26 -7.68 -4.84
C PRO A 74 8.48 -6.23 -4.40
N ALA A 75 9.72 -5.84 -4.12
CA ALA A 75 10.05 -4.50 -3.65
C ALA A 75 9.81 -3.45 -4.75
N ALA A 76 10.22 -3.74 -5.98
CA ALA A 76 9.94 -2.87 -7.11
C ALA A 76 8.43 -2.82 -7.43
N ALA A 77 7.72 -3.95 -7.34
CA ALA A 77 6.28 -4.01 -7.55
C ALA A 77 5.53 -3.18 -6.49
N GLU A 78 5.87 -3.30 -5.22
CA GLU A 78 5.28 -2.50 -4.14
C GLU A 78 5.54 -1.00 -4.34
N GLN A 79 6.75 -0.62 -4.74
CA GLN A 79 7.12 0.77 -4.99
C GLN A 79 6.35 1.38 -6.17
N GLU A 80 6.21 0.66 -7.27
CA GLU A 80 5.44 1.09 -8.43
C GLU A 80 3.94 1.19 -8.11
N TRP A 81 3.41 0.23 -7.34
CA TRP A 81 2.03 0.27 -6.90
C TRP A 81 1.74 1.45 -6.00
N GLU A 82 2.61 1.72 -5.05
CA GLU A 82 2.51 2.88 -4.17
C GLU A 82 2.50 4.20 -4.97
N ALA A 83 3.35 4.31 -6.00
CA ALA A 83 3.37 5.47 -6.87
C ALA A 83 2.06 5.64 -7.66
N ILE A 84 1.43 4.54 -8.10
CA ILE A 84 0.11 4.58 -8.77
C ILE A 84 -0.97 5.05 -7.80
N VAL A 85 -1.02 4.45 -6.60
CA VAL A 85 -2.02 4.82 -5.59
C VAL A 85 -1.90 6.29 -5.19
N ARG A 86 -0.67 6.81 -5.02
CA ARG A 86 -0.45 8.24 -4.75
C ARG A 86 -0.97 9.14 -5.86
N ARG A 87 -0.72 8.81 -7.13
CA ARG A 87 -1.24 9.61 -8.25
C ARG A 87 -2.77 9.66 -8.29
N LEU A 88 -3.45 8.59 -7.89
CA LEU A 88 -4.90 8.58 -7.71
C LEU A 88 -5.33 9.50 -6.56
N GLU A 89 -4.63 9.43 -5.42
CA GLU A 89 -4.89 10.28 -4.25
C GLU A 89 -4.64 11.76 -4.56
N ASP A 90 -3.55 12.09 -5.26
CA ASP A 90 -3.23 13.45 -5.73
C ASP A 90 -4.29 13.99 -6.70
N SER A 91 -4.98 13.10 -7.42
CA SER A 91 -6.15 13.46 -8.23
C SER A 91 -7.45 13.58 -7.41
N GLY A 92 -7.38 13.56 -6.08
CA GLY A 92 -8.49 13.79 -5.15
C GLY A 92 -9.35 12.56 -4.84
N PHE A 93 -8.97 11.37 -5.30
CA PHE A 93 -9.72 10.15 -5.00
C PHE A 93 -9.37 9.59 -3.61
N SER A 94 -10.39 9.15 -2.89
CA SER A 94 -10.23 8.35 -1.66
C SER A 94 -9.99 6.90 -2.05
N VAL A 95 -8.75 6.41 -1.91
CA VAL A 95 -8.31 5.12 -2.45
C VAL A 95 -8.14 4.08 -1.34
N GLU A 96 -8.71 2.88 -1.56
CA GLU A 96 -8.53 1.68 -0.72
C GLU A 96 -7.79 0.61 -1.54
N PRO A 97 -6.46 0.48 -1.41
CA PRO A 97 -5.73 -0.62 -2.02
C PRO A 97 -6.15 -1.96 -1.40
N VAL A 98 -6.34 -2.99 -2.22
CA VAL A 98 -6.71 -4.35 -1.75
C VAL A 98 -5.70 -5.42 -2.16
N GLY A 99 -4.63 -5.01 -2.82
CA GLY A 99 -3.52 -5.83 -3.26
C GLY A 99 -2.77 -5.13 -4.38
N LEU A 100 -1.67 -5.73 -4.82
CA LEU A 100 -0.90 -5.21 -5.95
C LEU A 100 -1.76 -5.22 -7.23
N GLY A 101 -1.84 -4.10 -7.91
CA GLY A 101 -2.62 -3.95 -9.12
C GLY A 101 -4.14 -3.85 -8.91
N CYS A 102 -4.65 -3.77 -7.67
CA CYS A 102 -6.08 -3.64 -7.41
C CYS A 102 -6.39 -2.63 -6.31
N ALA A 103 -7.28 -1.68 -6.60
CA ALA A 103 -7.74 -0.69 -5.63
C ALA A 103 -9.19 -0.29 -5.88
N TYR A 104 -9.90 0.02 -4.79
CA TYR A 104 -11.19 0.70 -4.86
C TYR A 104 -11.03 2.18 -4.59
N PHE A 105 -11.89 2.98 -5.21
CA PHE A 105 -11.99 4.41 -4.91
C PHE A 105 -13.44 4.89 -5.06
N GLU A 106 -13.79 5.96 -4.36
CA GLU A 106 -15.10 6.60 -4.49
C GLU A 106 -15.04 7.73 -5.50
N THR A 107 -16.05 7.79 -6.38
CA THR A 107 -16.21 8.91 -7.32
C THR A 107 -17.05 10.05 -6.71
N ARG A 108 -17.83 9.74 -5.65
CA ARG A 108 -18.66 10.73 -4.95
C ARG A 108 -17.78 11.83 -4.36
N GLY A 109 -18.09 13.08 -4.69
CA GLY A 109 -17.33 14.25 -4.27
C GLY A 109 -16.39 14.78 -5.35
N VAL A 110 -15.76 13.91 -6.13
CA VAL A 110 -14.87 14.29 -7.25
C VAL A 110 -15.62 14.43 -8.59
N GLU A 111 -16.80 13.83 -8.74
CA GLU A 111 -17.62 13.95 -9.97
C GLU A 111 -17.92 15.40 -10.33
N ARG A 112 -18.19 16.25 -9.32
CA ARG A 112 -18.43 17.68 -9.55
C ARG A 112 -17.18 18.42 -10.01
N LEU A 113 -16.01 18.01 -9.49
CA LEU A 113 -14.72 18.60 -9.84
C LEU A 113 -14.36 18.34 -11.31
N TYR A 114 -14.67 17.13 -11.79
CA TYR A 114 -14.31 16.71 -13.15
C TYR A 114 -15.46 16.84 -14.16
N GLY A 115 -16.64 17.33 -13.75
CA GLY A 115 -17.78 17.55 -14.65
C GLY A 115 -18.55 16.28 -15.00
N GLY A 116 -18.56 15.28 -14.09
CA GLY A 116 -19.37 14.06 -14.19
C GLY A 116 -18.61 12.78 -13.92
N LEU A 117 -19.37 11.69 -13.77
CA LEU A 117 -18.82 10.36 -13.45
C LEU A 117 -17.82 9.89 -14.51
N GLN A 118 -18.18 9.96 -15.78
CA GLN A 118 -17.34 9.44 -16.87
C GLN A 118 -15.97 10.12 -16.89
N ARG A 119 -15.93 11.45 -16.78
CA ARG A 119 -14.68 12.22 -16.75
C ARG A 119 -13.87 11.96 -15.48
N ALA A 120 -14.52 11.73 -14.34
CA ALA A 120 -13.81 11.35 -13.11
C ALA A 120 -13.13 9.99 -13.27
N LEU A 121 -13.78 9.02 -13.92
CA LEU A 121 -13.20 7.70 -14.19
C LEU A 121 -12.05 7.77 -15.21
N GLU A 122 -12.21 8.58 -16.27
CA GLU A 122 -11.15 8.86 -17.24
C GLU A 122 -9.94 9.51 -16.57
N ARG A 123 -10.16 10.46 -15.68
CA ARG A 123 -9.08 11.09 -14.90
C ARG A 123 -8.35 10.09 -14.02
N ALA A 124 -9.07 9.18 -13.36
CA ALA A 124 -8.45 8.10 -12.59
C ALA A 124 -7.58 7.19 -13.48
N GLN A 125 -8.05 6.85 -14.66
CA GLN A 125 -7.32 6.03 -15.62
C GLN A 125 -6.06 6.74 -16.15
N GLU A 126 -6.15 8.03 -16.47
CA GLU A 126 -5.02 8.87 -16.85
C GLU A 126 -3.96 8.97 -15.76
N ALA A 127 -4.37 9.13 -14.50
CA ALA A 127 -3.47 9.18 -13.34
C ALA A 127 -2.64 7.89 -13.19
N VAL A 128 -3.20 6.75 -13.53
CA VAL A 128 -2.49 5.47 -13.56
C VAL A 128 -1.47 5.42 -14.71
N GLY A 129 -1.87 5.89 -15.87
CA GLY A 129 -1.10 5.89 -17.10
C GLY A 129 -1.41 4.69 -18.00
N SER A 130 -1.48 4.96 -19.31
CA SER A 130 -1.85 3.98 -20.34
C SER A 130 -0.88 2.79 -20.43
N SER A 131 0.40 2.98 -20.06
CA SER A 131 1.42 1.92 -20.09
C SER A 131 1.11 0.73 -19.14
N TRP A 132 0.18 0.91 -18.21
CA TRP A 132 -0.26 -0.13 -17.30
C TRP A 132 -1.48 -0.92 -17.79
N ASP A 133 -2.10 -0.50 -18.92
CA ASP A 133 -3.37 -1.04 -19.40
C ASP A 133 -4.44 -1.16 -18.31
N PRO A 134 -4.70 -0.06 -17.56
CA PRO A 134 -5.63 -0.11 -16.45
C PRO A 134 -7.04 -0.42 -16.94
N ARG A 135 -7.76 -1.22 -16.17
CA ARG A 135 -9.18 -1.52 -16.37
C ARG A 135 -9.94 -0.90 -15.23
N VAL A 136 -11.01 -0.18 -15.52
CA VAL A 136 -11.83 0.47 -14.51
C VAL A 136 -13.26 -0.04 -14.59
N GLY A 137 -13.76 -0.57 -13.48
CA GLY A 137 -15.15 -0.94 -13.32
C GLY A 137 -15.82 -0.02 -12.30
N ALA A 138 -17.02 0.48 -12.56
CA ALA A 138 -17.77 1.30 -11.62
C ALA A 138 -19.18 0.79 -11.42
N ALA A 139 -19.65 0.74 -10.16
CA ALA A 139 -20.98 0.33 -9.77
C ALA A 139 -21.37 0.93 -8.40
N GLU A 140 -22.63 0.76 -7.99
CA GLU A 140 -23.06 1.13 -6.63
C GLU A 140 -22.53 0.14 -5.56
N ARG A 141 -22.15 -1.07 -5.97
CA ARG A 141 -21.68 -2.15 -5.09
C ARG A 141 -20.27 -2.56 -5.44
N ARG A 142 -19.45 -2.79 -4.42
CA ARG A 142 -18.02 -3.14 -4.58
C ARG A 142 -17.81 -4.38 -5.46
N PHE A 143 -18.59 -5.43 -5.26
CA PHE A 143 -18.42 -6.66 -6.02
C PHE A 143 -18.75 -6.48 -7.51
N ALA A 144 -19.80 -5.72 -7.81
CA ALA A 144 -20.13 -5.40 -9.22
C ALA A 144 -19.04 -4.52 -9.86
N ALA A 145 -18.46 -3.55 -9.12
CA ALA A 145 -17.34 -2.75 -9.61
C ALA A 145 -16.09 -3.62 -9.87
N LEU A 146 -15.77 -4.56 -8.98
CA LEU A 146 -14.68 -5.52 -9.18
C LEU A 146 -14.94 -6.40 -10.42
N ALA A 147 -16.13 -6.97 -10.52
CA ALA A 147 -16.51 -7.78 -11.67
C ALA A 147 -16.37 -6.99 -12.98
N ALA A 148 -16.87 -5.76 -12.99
CA ALA A 148 -16.76 -4.87 -14.15
C ALA A 148 -15.30 -4.59 -14.52
N SER A 149 -14.43 -4.31 -13.54
CA SER A 149 -12.99 -4.10 -13.82
C SER A 149 -12.28 -5.36 -14.31
N THR A 150 -12.70 -6.54 -13.83
CA THR A 150 -12.10 -7.82 -14.23
C THR A 150 -12.42 -8.19 -15.67
N VAL A 151 -13.66 -7.91 -16.14
CA VAL A 151 -14.12 -8.25 -17.50
C VAL A 151 -13.87 -7.13 -18.51
N ALA A 152 -13.59 -5.92 -18.05
CA ALA A 152 -13.24 -4.81 -18.93
C ALA A 152 -11.99 -5.12 -19.75
N ARG A 153 -11.93 -4.61 -20.97
CA ARG A 153 -10.74 -4.69 -21.83
C ARG A 153 -9.64 -3.74 -21.30
N PRO A 154 -8.36 -3.96 -21.65
CA PRO A 154 -7.31 -3.01 -21.38
C PRO A 154 -7.71 -1.59 -21.82
N GLY A 155 -7.56 -0.60 -20.93
CA GLY A 155 -7.92 0.78 -21.19
C GLY A 155 -9.44 1.06 -21.18
N GLN A 156 -10.29 0.08 -20.91
CA GLN A 156 -11.76 0.25 -20.89
C GLN A 156 -12.26 0.65 -19.51
N ILE A 157 -13.27 1.54 -19.52
CA ILE A 157 -14.10 1.88 -18.38
C ILE A 157 -15.46 1.21 -18.58
N LEU A 158 -15.91 0.42 -17.60
CA LEU A 158 -17.20 -0.26 -17.62
C LEU A 158 -18.05 0.17 -16.42
N VAL A 159 -19.18 0.81 -16.69
CA VAL A 159 -20.12 1.27 -15.65
C VAL A 159 -21.33 0.34 -15.62
N VAL A 160 -21.68 -0.16 -14.43
CA VAL A 160 -22.82 -1.06 -14.21
C VAL A 160 -23.79 -0.41 -13.21
N SER A 161 -25.04 -0.20 -13.61
CA SER A 161 -26.06 0.32 -12.69
C SER A 161 -26.48 -0.71 -11.64
N ASP A 162 -27.08 -0.25 -10.52
CA ASP A 162 -27.54 -1.19 -9.45
C ASP A 162 -28.62 -2.14 -10.00
N GLU A 163 -29.48 -1.68 -10.90
CA GLU A 163 -30.52 -2.46 -11.56
C GLU A 163 -29.94 -3.55 -12.49
N GLN A 164 -28.88 -3.23 -13.19
CA GLN A 164 -28.19 -4.15 -14.11
C GLN A 164 -27.27 -5.14 -13.40
N SER A 165 -26.88 -4.85 -12.16
CA SER A 165 -25.86 -5.63 -11.43
C SER A 165 -26.19 -7.14 -11.35
N PRO A 166 -27.43 -7.58 -11.04
CA PRO A 166 -27.74 -9.03 -10.98
C PRO A 166 -27.59 -9.71 -12.35
N SER A 167 -28.14 -9.14 -13.40
CA SER A 167 -28.04 -9.69 -14.76
C SER A 167 -26.63 -9.65 -15.31
N PHE A 168 -25.86 -8.63 -14.97
CA PHE A 168 -24.45 -8.51 -15.31
C PHE A 168 -23.61 -9.58 -14.60
N LEU A 169 -23.82 -9.81 -13.29
CA LEU A 169 -23.04 -10.77 -12.51
C LEU A 169 -23.37 -12.22 -12.84
N ALA A 170 -24.62 -12.52 -13.20
CA ALA A 170 -25.13 -13.89 -13.37
C ALA A 170 -24.30 -14.79 -14.30
N PRO A 171 -23.85 -14.38 -15.50
CA PRO A 171 -23.11 -15.24 -16.43
C PRO A 171 -21.65 -15.50 -16.02
N HIS A 172 -21.09 -14.73 -15.08
CA HIS A 172 -19.67 -14.83 -14.75
C HIS A 172 -19.34 -16.13 -13.99
N PRO A 173 -18.11 -16.66 -14.19
CA PRO A 173 -17.69 -17.88 -13.54
C PRO A 173 -17.47 -17.70 -12.03
N LEU A 174 -17.56 -18.79 -11.27
CA LEU A 174 -17.35 -18.82 -9.82
C LEU A 174 -15.93 -18.37 -9.40
N THR A 175 -14.97 -18.33 -10.33
CA THR A 175 -13.60 -17.84 -10.08
C THR A 175 -13.56 -16.37 -9.67
N LEU A 176 -14.61 -15.61 -10.00
CA LEU A 176 -14.75 -14.21 -9.59
C LEU A 176 -15.05 -14.06 -8.09
N LEU A 177 -15.58 -15.11 -7.46
CA LEU A 177 -15.92 -15.12 -6.03
C LEU A 177 -14.73 -15.57 -5.18
N PRO A 178 -14.59 -15.06 -3.95
CA PRO A 178 -13.54 -15.45 -3.01
C PRO A 178 -13.87 -16.83 -2.40
N LEU A 179 -13.80 -17.86 -3.21
CA LEU A 179 -13.99 -19.25 -2.83
C LEU A 179 -12.68 -20.01 -3.03
N GLU A 180 -12.36 -20.89 -2.10
CA GLU A 180 -11.25 -21.83 -2.27
C GLU A 180 -11.46 -22.76 -3.47
N ALA A 181 -10.37 -23.23 -4.07
CA ALA A 181 -10.40 -24.08 -5.25
C ALA A 181 -11.21 -25.38 -5.02
N GLY A 182 -11.10 -25.98 -3.83
CA GLY A 182 -11.85 -27.16 -3.43
C GLY A 182 -13.37 -26.90 -3.43
N ARG A 183 -13.80 -25.80 -2.81
CA ARG A 183 -15.21 -25.40 -2.76
C ARG A 183 -15.78 -25.04 -4.13
N ARG A 184 -14.96 -24.43 -5.00
CA ARG A 184 -15.39 -24.19 -6.39
C ARG A 184 -15.62 -25.48 -7.16
N ARG A 185 -14.76 -26.48 -7.01
CA ARG A 185 -14.93 -27.79 -7.63
C ARG A 185 -16.19 -28.47 -7.12
N GLU A 186 -16.41 -28.50 -5.80
CA GLU A 186 -17.62 -29.05 -5.19
C GLU A 186 -18.91 -28.44 -5.78
N LEU A 187 -18.96 -27.12 -5.94
CA LEU A 187 -20.08 -26.44 -6.59
C LEU A 187 -20.21 -26.78 -8.06
N GLN A 188 -19.12 -26.91 -8.80
CA GLN A 188 -19.11 -27.29 -10.21
C GLN A 188 -19.61 -28.73 -10.42
N ASP A 189 -19.25 -29.63 -9.53
CA ASP A 189 -19.71 -31.02 -9.52
C ASP A 189 -21.24 -31.13 -9.27
N LEU A 190 -21.78 -30.19 -8.48
CA LEU A 190 -23.20 -29.99 -8.25
C LEU A 190 -23.93 -29.26 -9.40
N GLY A 191 -23.20 -28.91 -10.49
CA GLY A 191 -23.77 -28.22 -11.65
C GLY A 191 -23.78 -26.69 -11.51
N VAL A 192 -23.32 -26.12 -10.39
CA VAL A 192 -23.25 -24.67 -10.18
C VAL A 192 -21.93 -24.13 -10.74
N ARG A 193 -21.96 -23.50 -11.89
CA ARG A 193 -20.77 -23.04 -12.63
C ARG A 193 -20.64 -21.53 -12.69
N THR A 194 -21.72 -20.79 -12.40
CA THR A 194 -21.76 -19.32 -12.53
C THR A 194 -22.18 -18.65 -11.23
N VAL A 195 -21.89 -17.35 -11.16
CA VAL A 195 -22.30 -16.48 -10.05
C VAL A 195 -23.82 -16.50 -9.90
N GLY A 196 -24.57 -16.43 -11.01
CA GLY A 196 -26.04 -16.51 -11.00
C GLY A 196 -26.56 -17.86 -10.52
N GLY A 197 -25.90 -18.96 -10.89
CA GLY A 197 -26.22 -20.28 -10.37
C GLY A 197 -26.07 -20.37 -8.85
N LEU A 198 -24.99 -19.81 -8.30
CA LEU A 198 -24.82 -19.72 -6.85
C LEU A 198 -25.89 -18.82 -6.21
N ALA A 199 -26.16 -17.64 -6.80
CA ALA A 199 -27.15 -16.69 -6.29
C ALA A 199 -28.57 -17.26 -6.20
N ALA A 200 -28.90 -18.22 -7.06
CA ALA A 200 -30.20 -18.87 -7.09
C ALA A 200 -30.39 -19.96 -6.01
N LEU A 201 -29.32 -20.41 -5.35
CA LEU A 201 -29.41 -21.42 -4.30
C LEU A 201 -30.09 -20.85 -3.04
N PRO A 202 -30.86 -21.69 -2.28
CA PRO A 202 -31.42 -21.30 -1.00
C PRO A 202 -30.32 -21.01 0.04
N ASP A 203 -30.49 -19.93 0.83
CA ASP A 203 -29.53 -19.52 1.87
C ASP A 203 -29.19 -20.64 2.86
N ALA A 204 -30.20 -21.46 3.25
CA ALA A 204 -30.02 -22.57 4.17
C ALA A 204 -29.07 -23.63 3.61
N SER A 205 -29.27 -24.02 2.34
CA SER A 205 -28.43 -25.05 1.67
C SER A 205 -26.97 -24.58 1.51
N VAL A 206 -26.77 -23.31 1.21
CA VAL A 206 -25.42 -22.71 1.13
C VAL A 206 -24.77 -22.66 2.51
N ALA A 207 -25.50 -22.28 3.55
CA ALA A 207 -24.99 -22.18 4.91
C ALA A 207 -24.58 -23.55 5.46
N GLU A 208 -25.38 -24.59 5.23
CA GLU A 208 -25.14 -25.95 5.69
C GLU A 208 -23.93 -26.60 4.99
N ARG A 209 -23.82 -26.47 3.68
CA ARG A 209 -22.80 -27.17 2.88
C ARG A 209 -21.47 -26.42 2.80
N LEU A 210 -21.51 -25.11 2.66
CA LEU A 210 -20.33 -24.29 2.36
C LEU A 210 -19.88 -23.43 3.54
N GLY A 211 -20.62 -23.42 4.66
CA GLY A 211 -20.24 -22.70 5.86
C GLY A 211 -20.19 -21.17 5.70
N ALA A 212 -19.29 -20.52 6.44
CA ALA A 212 -19.18 -19.06 6.47
C ALA A 212 -18.72 -18.47 5.14
N ASP A 213 -17.76 -19.09 4.48
CA ASP A 213 -17.21 -18.62 3.21
C ASP A 213 -18.22 -18.75 2.08
N GLY A 214 -19.01 -19.85 2.09
CA GLY A 214 -20.11 -20.02 1.17
C GLY A 214 -21.19 -18.96 1.33
N ARG A 215 -21.59 -18.64 2.56
CA ARG A 215 -22.53 -17.54 2.83
C ARG A 215 -22.01 -16.19 2.35
N ARG A 216 -20.72 -15.92 2.57
CA ARG A 216 -20.07 -14.71 2.09
C ARG A 216 -20.09 -14.62 0.56
N ALA A 217 -19.70 -15.70 -0.12
CA ALA A 217 -19.71 -15.78 -1.59
C ALA A 217 -21.13 -15.67 -2.15
N HIS A 218 -22.12 -16.32 -1.53
CA HIS A 218 -23.53 -16.22 -1.90
C HIS A 218 -24.07 -14.79 -1.75
N GLY A 219 -23.74 -14.12 -0.63
CA GLY A 219 -24.08 -12.71 -0.45
C GLY A 219 -23.49 -11.82 -1.53
N LEU A 220 -22.24 -12.07 -1.96
CA LEU A 220 -21.61 -11.36 -3.07
C LEU A 220 -22.30 -11.67 -4.41
N ALA A 221 -22.63 -12.94 -4.66
CA ALA A 221 -23.34 -13.36 -5.86
C ALA A 221 -24.71 -12.69 -6.04
N ARG A 222 -25.38 -12.37 -4.93
CA ARG A 222 -26.65 -11.61 -4.88
C ARG A 222 -26.44 -10.07 -4.88
N GLY A 223 -25.24 -9.61 -5.26
CA GLY A 223 -24.88 -8.20 -5.39
C GLY A 223 -24.04 -7.64 -4.25
N GLY A 224 -23.81 -8.39 -3.16
CA GLY A 224 -22.93 -7.98 -2.07
C GLY A 224 -23.44 -6.80 -1.22
N SER A 225 -22.61 -6.34 -0.34
CA SER A 225 -22.91 -5.22 0.54
C SER A 225 -22.61 -3.85 -0.12
N LYS A 226 -23.35 -2.81 0.29
CA LYS A 226 -23.06 -1.40 -0.05
C LYS A 226 -21.95 -0.83 0.86
N ARG A 227 -20.94 -1.63 1.22
CA ARG A 227 -19.84 -1.16 2.05
C ARG A 227 -19.09 -0.05 1.32
N ARG A 228 -18.93 1.09 1.97
CA ARG A 228 -18.17 2.24 1.44
C ARG A 228 -16.69 1.88 1.30
N VAL A 229 -16.02 2.58 0.41
CA VAL A 229 -14.56 2.54 0.30
C VAL A 229 -13.97 3.15 1.56
N ARG A 230 -13.01 2.47 2.15
CA ARG A 230 -12.21 2.99 3.25
C ARG A 230 -10.90 3.50 2.66
N GLY A 231 -10.94 4.74 2.15
CA GLY A 231 -9.72 5.37 1.67
C GLY A 231 -8.67 5.37 2.75
N ARG A 232 -7.47 5.00 2.39
CA ARG A 232 -6.34 5.19 3.30
C ARG A 232 -6.10 6.70 3.45
N ARG A 233 -5.59 7.11 4.58
CA ARG A 233 -4.96 8.43 4.65
C ARG A 233 -3.63 8.32 3.90
N PRO A 234 -3.37 9.16 2.86
CA PRO A 234 -2.05 9.19 2.27
C PRO A 234 -1.04 9.34 3.40
N PRO A 235 0.07 8.61 3.39
CA PRO A 235 1.14 8.89 4.35
C PRO A 235 1.48 10.37 4.19
N ALA A 236 1.34 11.14 5.25
CA ALA A 236 1.75 12.54 5.24
C ALA A 236 3.19 12.56 4.75
N GLU A 237 3.47 13.24 3.64
CA GLU A 237 4.85 13.46 3.20
C GLU A 237 5.52 14.32 4.27
N ILE A 238 6.25 13.67 5.16
CA ILE A 238 7.06 14.39 6.14
C ILE A 238 8.40 14.62 5.48
N VAL A 239 8.57 15.86 5.03
CA VAL A 239 9.75 16.31 4.32
C VAL A 239 10.29 17.55 5.02
N GLU A 240 11.59 17.54 5.27
CA GLU A 240 12.34 18.71 5.72
C GLU A 240 13.38 19.06 4.67
N THR A 241 13.50 20.35 4.38
CA THR A 241 14.41 20.87 3.36
C THR A 241 15.21 22.04 3.95
N LEU A 242 16.51 22.02 3.73
CA LEU A 242 17.43 23.10 4.09
C LEU A 242 18.18 23.58 2.86
N ALA A 243 17.88 24.79 2.41
CA ALA A 243 18.63 25.43 1.34
C ALA A 243 19.82 26.21 1.97
N PHE A 244 20.99 26.11 1.34
CA PHE A 244 22.18 26.85 1.76
C PHE A 244 22.29 28.14 0.94
N PRO A 245 22.59 29.27 1.59
CA PRO A 245 22.84 30.55 0.89
C PRO A 245 24.00 30.45 -0.11
N GLU A 246 25.02 29.69 0.25
CA GLU A 246 26.15 29.32 -0.59
C GLU A 246 26.35 27.81 -0.63
N ALA A 247 26.91 27.31 -1.71
CA ALA A 247 27.13 25.87 -1.87
C ALA A 247 28.11 25.32 -0.81
N VAL A 248 27.71 24.29 -0.10
CA VAL A 248 28.48 23.68 0.99
C VAL A 248 29.13 22.38 0.52
N GLY A 249 30.46 22.36 0.54
CA GLY A 249 31.27 21.16 0.27
C GLY A 249 31.87 20.54 1.54
N ASN A 250 31.79 21.22 2.68
CA ASN A 250 32.37 20.77 3.94
C ASN A 250 31.47 19.69 4.59
N GLU A 251 32.02 18.50 4.76
CA GLU A 251 31.28 17.36 5.34
C GLU A 251 30.77 17.63 6.76
N LEU A 252 31.54 18.30 7.60
CA LEU A 252 31.13 18.61 8.97
C LEU A 252 29.89 19.53 8.99
N THR A 253 29.87 20.53 8.10
CA THR A 253 28.72 21.42 7.94
C THR A 253 27.49 20.69 7.45
N LEU A 254 27.66 19.78 6.46
CA LEU A 254 26.57 18.95 5.96
C LEU A 254 26.03 17.98 7.03
N ARG A 255 26.90 17.40 7.84
CA ARG A 255 26.49 16.55 8.97
C ARG A 255 25.71 17.31 10.05
N ARG A 256 26.08 18.57 10.32
CA ARG A 256 25.32 19.43 11.25
C ARG A 256 23.96 19.81 10.67
N ALA A 257 23.91 20.18 9.41
CA ALA A 257 22.69 20.49 8.69
C ALA A 257 21.73 19.28 8.65
N PHE A 258 22.26 18.09 8.37
CA PHE A 258 21.50 16.86 8.41
C PHE A 258 20.95 16.54 9.82
N ALA A 259 21.74 16.74 10.87
CA ALA A 259 21.28 16.52 12.24
C ALA A 259 20.11 17.45 12.60
N ALA A 260 20.20 18.73 12.23
CA ALA A 260 19.14 19.72 12.44
C ALA A 260 17.85 19.33 11.66
N LEU A 261 17.97 18.92 10.39
CA LEU A 261 16.83 18.42 9.60
C LEU A 261 16.20 17.19 10.25
N LEU A 262 17.01 16.29 10.79
CA LEU A 262 16.51 15.07 11.45
C LEU A 262 15.76 15.41 12.75
N GLU A 263 16.25 16.34 13.55
CA GLU A 263 15.54 16.82 14.74
C GLU A 263 14.19 17.43 14.39
N GLN A 264 14.14 18.33 13.40
CA GLN A 264 12.91 18.94 12.91
C GLN A 264 11.91 17.89 12.43
N MET A 265 12.39 16.94 11.63
CA MET A 265 11.57 15.85 11.12
C MET A 265 10.99 14.95 12.22
N LEU A 266 11.79 14.63 13.25
CA LEU A 266 11.34 13.83 14.38
C LEU A 266 10.30 14.56 15.25
N ALA A 267 10.35 15.88 15.30
CA ALA A 267 9.39 16.72 16.03
C ALA A 267 8.04 16.87 15.30
N ARG A 268 7.95 16.54 14.00
CA ARG A 268 6.72 16.73 13.22
C ARG A 268 5.53 15.99 13.81
N PRO A 269 4.41 16.70 14.13
CA PRO A 269 3.18 16.08 14.66
C PRO A 269 2.58 15.06 13.70
N GLU A 270 2.74 15.26 12.38
CA GLU A 270 2.22 14.40 11.32
C GLU A 270 2.80 12.99 11.38
N ARG A 271 3.93 12.81 12.06
CA ARG A 271 4.52 11.49 12.32
C ARG A 271 3.62 10.64 13.24
N GLY A 272 2.84 11.27 14.12
CA GLY A 272 1.85 10.60 14.96
C GLY A 272 2.43 9.50 15.88
N GLY A 273 3.67 9.66 16.38
CA GLY A 273 4.34 8.66 17.21
C GLY A 273 4.81 7.41 16.48
N ARG A 274 4.66 7.35 15.14
CA ARG A 274 5.07 6.19 14.34
C ARG A 274 6.59 6.05 14.24
N PHE A 275 7.05 4.81 14.07
CA PHE A 275 8.47 4.49 13.88
C PHE A 275 8.85 4.55 12.40
N ILE A 276 10.08 4.97 12.13
CA ILE A 276 10.63 5.13 10.79
C ILE A 276 11.26 3.80 10.35
N ARG A 277 10.78 3.24 9.25
CA ARG A 277 11.36 2.05 8.60
C ARG A 277 12.24 2.44 7.44
N LYS A 278 11.86 3.47 6.67
CA LYS A 278 12.58 3.89 5.48
C LYS A 278 12.64 5.40 5.40
N VAL A 279 13.84 5.92 5.16
CA VAL A 279 14.10 7.35 5.07
C VAL A 279 15.00 7.62 3.85
N ALA A 280 14.71 8.70 3.12
CA ALA A 280 15.51 9.13 1.99
C ALA A 280 16.18 10.46 2.29
N LEU A 281 17.46 10.54 1.95
CA LEU A 281 18.25 11.76 1.97
C LEU A 281 18.61 12.13 0.54
N SER A 282 18.32 13.37 0.14
CA SER A 282 18.64 13.86 -1.20
C SER A 282 19.30 15.24 -1.11
N ALA A 283 20.11 15.56 -2.11
CA ALA A 283 20.80 16.82 -2.23
C ALA A 283 20.72 17.34 -3.66
N ARG A 284 20.58 18.66 -3.80
CA ARG A 284 20.76 19.38 -5.04
C ARG A 284 22.19 19.90 -5.10
N LEU A 285 22.91 19.53 -6.13
CA LEU A 285 24.34 19.82 -6.29
C LEU A 285 24.58 21.04 -7.18
N VAL A 286 25.73 21.68 -7.01
CA VAL A 286 26.21 22.68 -7.95
C VAL A 286 26.39 22.05 -9.32
N GLY A 287 26.00 22.76 -10.39
CA GLY A 287 26.04 22.25 -11.76
C GLY A 287 24.77 21.51 -12.20
N GLY A 288 23.69 21.51 -11.37
CA GLY A 288 22.38 20.97 -11.75
C GLY A 288 22.20 19.47 -11.48
N GLY A 289 23.18 18.81 -10.86
CA GLY A 289 23.08 17.40 -10.46
C GLY A 289 22.20 17.19 -9.22
N SER A 290 21.60 16.03 -9.13
CA SER A 290 20.89 15.56 -7.91
C SER A 290 21.52 14.27 -7.39
N TRP A 291 21.57 14.16 -6.07
CA TRP A 291 22.03 12.96 -5.38
C TRP A 291 20.89 12.49 -4.45
N ARG A 292 20.64 11.19 -4.40
CA ARG A 292 19.65 10.61 -3.49
C ARG A 292 20.15 9.28 -2.95
N ARG A 293 19.97 9.07 -1.64
CA ARG A 293 20.21 7.79 -0.98
C ARG A 293 19.05 7.47 -0.06
N THR A 294 18.76 6.20 0.06
CA THR A 294 17.74 5.68 0.94
C THR A 294 18.36 4.76 1.97
N ALA A 295 17.91 4.84 3.20
CA ALA A 295 18.20 3.88 4.25
C ALA A 295 16.93 3.14 4.63
N THR A 296 16.95 1.82 4.56
CA THR A 296 15.91 0.95 5.10
C THR A 296 16.43 0.33 6.38
N LEU A 297 15.72 0.53 7.46
CA LEU A 297 16.09 0.05 8.79
C LEU A 297 15.47 -1.34 9.01
N ARG A 298 16.29 -2.29 9.44
CA ARG A 298 15.80 -3.62 9.80
C ARG A 298 14.80 -3.54 10.94
N ASP A 299 15.13 -2.75 11.96
CA ASP A 299 14.25 -2.47 13.10
C ASP A 299 13.79 -1.00 13.00
N PRO A 300 12.48 -0.77 12.76
CA PRO A 300 11.94 0.59 12.73
C PRO A 300 12.24 1.35 14.02
N THR A 301 12.67 2.59 13.90
CA THR A 301 13.07 3.41 15.05
C THR A 301 12.65 4.86 14.90
N ALA A 302 12.55 5.58 16.01
CA ALA A 302 12.44 7.02 16.07
C ALA A 302 13.63 7.63 16.85
N GLU A 303 14.63 6.82 17.12
CA GLU A 303 15.83 7.26 17.83
C GLU A 303 16.75 8.05 16.89
N HIS A 304 17.02 9.31 17.26
CA HIS A 304 17.85 10.23 16.48
C HIS A 304 19.22 9.62 16.12
N ASP A 305 19.90 9.01 17.09
CA ASP A 305 21.26 8.50 16.91
C ASP A 305 21.32 7.29 15.96
N ARG A 306 20.29 6.42 15.97
CA ARG A 306 20.19 5.29 15.04
C ARG A 306 19.95 5.78 13.60
N LEU A 307 19.07 6.75 13.41
CA LEU A 307 18.81 7.35 12.11
C LEU A 307 20.03 8.11 11.58
N LYS A 308 20.71 8.85 12.46
CA LYS A 308 21.95 9.55 12.15
C LYS A 308 23.05 8.57 11.73
N ALA A 309 23.23 7.47 12.47
CA ALA A 309 24.22 6.44 12.16
C ALA A 309 23.95 5.77 10.79
N ALA A 310 22.68 5.58 10.41
CA ALA A 310 22.30 4.94 9.15
C ALA A 310 22.51 5.85 7.92
N LEU A 311 22.37 7.17 8.08
CA LEU A 311 22.39 8.12 6.96
C LEU A 311 23.63 9.01 6.89
N ALA A 312 24.21 9.42 8.01
CA ALA A 312 25.34 10.34 8.00
C ALA A 312 26.56 9.85 7.19
N PRO A 313 26.89 8.53 7.19
CA PRO A 313 27.98 8.03 6.36
C PRO A 313 27.75 8.22 4.86
N LYS A 314 26.49 8.26 4.42
CA LYS A 314 26.12 8.45 3.00
C LYS A 314 26.44 9.86 2.49
N LEU A 315 26.59 10.85 3.37
CA LEU A 315 27.00 12.20 3.01
C LEU A 315 28.42 12.24 2.44
N ALA A 316 29.28 11.30 2.80
CA ALA A 316 30.62 11.18 2.21
C ALA A 316 30.62 10.75 0.73
N GLU A 317 29.49 10.26 0.22
CA GLU A 317 29.33 9.88 -1.20
C GLU A 317 29.00 11.08 -2.10
N LEU A 318 28.83 12.29 -1.53
CA LEU A 318 28.55 13.49 -2.30
C LEU A 318 29.76 13.88 -3.13
N THR A 319 29.56 14.06 -4.42
CA THR A 319 30.65 14.31 -5.40
C THR A 319 30.85 15.79 -5.72
N ALA A 320 29.93 16.66 -5.27
CA ALA A 320 29.99 18.10 -5.53
C ALA A 320 29.36 18.87 -4.37
N PRO A 321 29.64 20.18 -4.23
CA PRO A 321 29.03 21.03 -3.22
C PRO A 321 27.51 21.06 -3.31
N VAL A 322 26.85 21.11 -2.16
CA VAL A 322 25.40 21.00 -1.97
C VAL A 322 24.77 22.39 -1.88
N LEU A 323 23.74 22.63 -2.66
CA LEU A 323 22.90 23.84 -2.61
C LEU A 323 21.68 23.66 -1.71
N GLU A 324 21.19 22.42 -1.59
CA GLU A 324 20.00 22.11 -0.82
C GLU A 324 20.08 20.66 -0.33
N LEU A 325 19.74 20.45 0.91
CA LEU A 325 19.63 19.12 1.53
C LEU A 325 18.16 18.88 1.87
N ARG A 326 17.63 17.71 1.49
CA ARG A 326 16.25 17.33 1.73
C ARG A 326 16.21 15.95 2.39
N LEU A 327 15.45 15.84 3.45
CA LEU A 327 15.19 14.61 4.19
C LEU A 327 13.72 14.27 4.09
N GLU A 328 13.39 13.01 3.76
CA GLU A 328 12.03 12.55 3.50
C GLU A 328 11.79 11.23 4.25
N LEU A 329 10.69 11.15 5.01
CA LEU A 329 10.20 9.89 5.57
C LEU A 329 9.41 9.13 4.50
N VAL A 330 9.97 8.02 4.06
CA VAL A 330 9.38 7.21 2.97
C VAL A 330 8.42 6.15 3.50
N ASP A 331 8.74 5.56 4.68
CA ASP A 331 7.93 4.51 5.28
C ASP A 331 7.89 4.63 6.80
N LEU A 332 6.67 4.67 7.33
CA LEU A 332 6.35 4.80 8.75
C LEU A 332 5.50 3.61 9.19
N THR A 333 5.84 3.00 10.30
CA THR A 333 5.09 1.89 10.90
C THR A 333 4.66 2.18 12.32
N GLU A 334 3.54 1.63 12.73
CA GLU A 334 3.07 1.70 14.13
C GLU A 334 3.83 0.73 15.05
N SER A 335 4.55 -0.24 14.49
CA SER A 335 5.26 -1.28 15.23
C SER A 335 6.77 -1.06 15.22
N ARG A 336 7.39 -1.13 16.40
CA ARG A 336 8.83 -1.26 16.56
C ARG A 336 9.18 -2.72 16.29
N GLY A 337 9.68 -3.09 15.14
CA GLY A 337 9.88 -4.45 14.61
C GLY A 337 10.62 -5.49 15.49
N ASN A 338 10.39 -5.50 16.78
CA ASN A 338 10.84 -6.56 17.67
C ASN A 338 9.82 -7.70 17.64
N GLN A 339 10.25 -8.86 17.22
CA GLN A 339 9.57 -10.12 17.47
C GLN A 339 9.57 -10.33 19.00
N LEU A 340 8.52 -9.84 19.66
CA LEU A 340 8.34 -10.03 21.09
C LEU A 340 7.90 -11.47 21.33
N GLU A 341 8.59 -12.13 22.24
CA GLU A 341 8.18 -13.42 22.78
C GLU A 341 6.68 -13.41 23.12
N LEU A 342 5.97 -14.44 22.70
CA LEU A 342 4.50 -14.56 22.66
C LEU A 342 3.79 -14.43 24.03
N VAL A 343 4.49 -14.30 25.14
CA VAL A 343 3.93 -14.44 26.50
C VAL A 343 3.92 -13.15 27.34
N ARG A 344 4.56 -12.03 26.87
CA ARG A 344 4.59 -10.75 27.63
C ARG A 344 4.29 -9.49 26.82
N ALA A 345 3.66 -9.63 25.66
CA ALA A 345 3.75 -8.63 24.59
C ALA A 345 2.88 -7.36 24.76
N GLU A 346 1.66 -7.44 25.28
CA GLU A 346 0.73 -6.29 25.21
C GLU A 346 1.20 -5.08 26.02
N GLY A 347 1.65 -5.28 27.25
CA GLY A 347 2.10 -4.18 28.10
C GLY A 347 3.44 -3.54 27.68
N ALA A 348 4.31 -4.25 26.96
CA ALA A 348 5.59 -3.72 26.49
C ALA A 348 5.42 -2.86 25.22
N VAL A 349 4.53 -3.29 24.31
CA VAL A 349 4.18 -2.55 23.10
C VAL A 349 3.50 -1.23 23.46
N VAL A 350 2.50 -1.27 24.35
CA VAL A 350 1.78 -0.07 24.81
C VAL A 350 2.76 0.91 25.49
N ARG A 351 3.66 0.43 26.34
CA ARG A 351 4.68 1.28 26.99
C ARG A 351 5.67 1.89 25.98
N SER A 352 6.04 1.15 24.92
CA SER A 352 6.92 1.66 23.87
C SER A 352 6.26 2.77 23.07
N HIS A 353 5.00 2.58 22.67
CA HIS A 353 4.20 3.59 21.96
C HIS A 353 3.96 4.83 22.83
N LEU A 354 3.65 4.62 24.12
CA LEU A 354 3.47 5.73 25.06
C LEU A 354 4.75 6.57 25.21
N ARG A 355 5.91 5.92 25.40
CA ARG A 355 7.19 6.62 25.50
C ARG A 355 7.49 7.41 24.22
N GLU A 356 7.26 6.80 23.06
CA GLU A 356 7.50 7.47 21.79
C GLU A 356 6.55 8.65 21.58
N GLY A 357 5.26 8.49 21.89
CA GLY A 357 4.30 9.59 21.86
C GLY A 357 4.68 10.74 22.79
N LEU A 358 5.09 10.43 24.03
CA LEU A 358 5.57 11.44 24.99
C LEU A 358 6.83 12.16 24.50
N ARG A 359 7.77 11.43 23.88
CA ARG A 359 8.99 12.03 23.28
C ARG A 359 8.64 12.99 22.15
N GLN A 360 7.70 12.62 21.29
CA GLN A 360 7.25 13.47 20.19
C GLN A 360 6.54 14.74 20.68
N VAL A 361 5.66 14.61 21.68
CA VAL A 361 5.01 15.79 22.31
C VAL A 361 6.07 16.74 22.86
N ARG A 362 7.06 16.25 23.59
CA ARG A 362 8.15 17.08 24.11
C ARG A 362 8.96 17.76 23.01
N ALA A 363 9.27 17.05 21.94
CA ALA A 363 10.01 17.60 20.82
C ALA A 363 9.26 18.71 20.09
N SER A 364 7.91 18.64 20.02
CA SER A 364 7.08 19.64 19.34
C SER A 364 6.66 20.81 20.24
N THR A 365 6.51 20.59 21.56
CA THR A 365 5.94 21.59 22.49
C THR A 365 6.89 22.04 23.62
N GLY A 366 8.07 21.43 23.69
CA GLY A 366 9.10 21.72 24.71
C GLY A 366 9.14 20.68 25.84
N SER A 367 10.29 20.59 26.52
CA SER A 367 10.56 19.58 27.56
C SER A 367 9.65 19.68 28.77
N GLY A 368 9.14 20.85 29.09
CA GLY A 368 8.22 21.08 30.22
C GLY A 368 6.76 20.73 29.95
N SER A 369 6.39 20.33 28.74
CA SER A 369 4.98 20.08 28.36
C SER A 369 4.38 18.81 28.94
N VAL A 370 5.20 17.87 29.41
CA VAL A 370 4.75 16.61 30.03
C VAL A 370 5.18 16.57 31.49
N CYS A 371 4.19 16.58 32.37
CA CYS A 371 4.42 16.55 33.81
C CYS A 371 3.82 15.28 34.44
N THR A 372 4.42 14.83 35.52
CA THR A 372 3.85 13.82 36.41
C THR A 372 3.24 14.51 37.62
N ILE A 373 2.07 14.07 38.02
CA ILE A 373 1.45 14.52 39.27
C ILE A 373 2.10 13.73 40.42
N VAL A 374 2.74 14.45 41.32
CA VAL A 374 3.32 13.87 42.55
C VAL A 374 2.48 14.33 43.71
N GLU A 375 1.87 13.40 44.46
CA GLU A 375 1.16 13.71 45.67
C GLU A 375 2.13 14.04 46.79
N VAL A 376 2.02 15.24 47.34
CA VAL A 376 2.91 15.73 48.40
C VAL A 376 2.21 15.69 49.75
N SER A 377 0.99 16.18 49.85
CA SER A 377 0.20 16.23 51.09
C SER A 377 -1.27 15.87 50.81
N PRO A 378 -1.59 14.58 50.55
CA PRO A 378 -2.96 14.17 50.16
C PRO A 378 -4.07 14.60 51.12
N TRP A 379 -3.73 14.77 52.40
CA TRP A 379 -4.64 15.15 53.50
C TRP A 379 -4.75 16.67 53.70
N SER A 380 -4.03 17.48 52.95
CA SER A 380 -4.14 18.95 53.07
C SER A 380 -5.55 19.46 52.76
N ARG A 381 -6.04 20.42 53.54
CA ARG A 381 -7.28 21.11 53.23
C ARG A 381 -7.17 22.11 52.07
N ILE A 382 -5.94 22.45 51.69
CA ILE A 382 -5.62 23.35 50.59
C ILE A 382 -5.37 22.51 49.34
N PRO A 383 -6.22 22.57 48.32
CA PRO A 383 -6.10 21.71 47.13
C PRO A 383 -4.74 21.81 46.42
N GLU A 384 -4.17 23.01 46.35
CA GLU A 384 -2.88 23.29 45.68
C GLU A 384 -1.69 22.66 46.41
N SER A 385 -1.85 22.31 47.67
CA SER A 385 -0.81 21.65 48.48
C SER A 385 -0.86 20.11 48.36
N ARG A 386 -1.87 19.55 47.72
CA ARG A 386 -2.07 18.09 47.66
C ARG A 386 -1.13 17.43 46.66
N ALA A 387 -0.88 18.11 45.53
CA ALA A 387 -0.05 17.56 44.47
C ALA A 387 0.76 18.65 43.74
N LEU A 388 1.92 18.25 43.25
CA LEU A 388 2.76 19.09 42.41
C LEU A 388 2.86 18.47 41.00
N LEU A 389 2.91 19.36 39.99
CA LEU A 389 3.26 19.00 38.64
C LEU A 389 4.79 19.06 38.50
N VAL A 390 5.40 17.89 38.35
CA VAL A 390 6.85 17.79 38.16
C VAL A 390 7.13 17.41 36.71
N PRO A 391 7.95 18.18 35.96
CA PRO A 391 8.36 17.77 34.63
C PRO A 391 8.92 16.33 34.69
N ARG A 392 8.47 15.49 33.79
CA ARG A 392 8.91 14.10 33.76
C ARG A 392 10.21 14.04 32.95
N ASP A 393 11.35 13.83 33.63
CA ASP A 393 12.60 13.45 33.00
C ASP A 393 12.55 11.94 32.77
N GLU A 394 12.44 11.49 31.48
CA GLU A 394 12.36 10.09 30.97
C GLU A 394 11.31 9.14 31.56
#